data_fa1d8e629a95aa11a0948397c977f26b
#
_entry.id   fa1d8e629a95aa11a0948397c977f26b
#
_cell.length_a   1.000
_cell.length_b   1.000
_cell.length_c   1.000
_cell.angle_alpha   90.00
_cell.angle_beta   90.00
_cell.angle_gamma   90.00
#
_symmetry.space_group_name_H-M   'P 1'
#
loop_
_entity.id
_entity.type
_entity.pdbx_description
1 polymer ?
#
loop_
_entity_poly.entity_id
_entity_poly.type
_entity_poly.pdbx_seq_one_letter_code
_entity_poly.pdbx_strand_id
1 'polypeptide(L)'
;NFHIAAQGDREAEIVQSLAKWKRYALQKYGFQPGEGLYTDMSAIRQDEETDNIHSIYVDQWDWEKIITKEERNLETLKETVRTVYKVLRKTEKYMSIHYDYIEEILPHDIFFVTTSELAEMFPDYSPKERVYYIAKAKGAVCIMQIGETLENGKPHDGRAPDYDDWSLNADIVVYYPVLDIALE
;
A
#
# COMPACT_ATOMS: atom_id res chain seq x y z
N ASN A 1 10.69 -20.69 5.99
CA ASN A 1 10.75 -22.09 5.56
C ASN A 1 10.44 -23.01 6.74
N PHE A 2 9.90 -24.19 6.50
CA PHE A 2 9.66 -25.24 7.49
C PHE A 2 9.83 -26.62 6.84
N HIS A 3 10.00 -27.66 7.66
CA HIS A 3 10.18 -29.03 7.18
C HIS A 3 8.92 -29.86 7.40
N ILE A 4 8.53 -30.67 6.41
CA ILE A 4 7.39 -31.55 6.47
C ILE A 4 7.91 -32.96 6.82
N ALA A 5 7.94 -33.32 8.11
CA ALA A 5 8.45 -34.60 8.60
C ALA A 5 7.77 -35.81 7.94
N ALA A 6 6.45 -35.77 7.74
CA ALA A 6 5.68 -36.82 7.07
C ALA A 6 6.06 -37.06 5.59
N GLN A 7 6.85 -36.16 4.98
CA GLN A 7 7.34 -36.24 3.59
C GLN A 7 8.87 -36.39 3.52
N GLY A 8 9.51 -36.98 4.51
CA GLY A 8 10.95 -37.18 4.55
C GLY A 8 11.73 -35.88 4.75
N ASP A 9 11.24 -34.99 5.62
CA ASP A 9 11.84 -33.69 5.92
C ASP A 9 11.96 -32.75 4.72
N ARG A 10 11.02 -32.86 3.79
CA ARG A 10 10.96 -31.96 2.65
C ARG A 10 10.78 -30.51 3.12
N GLU A 11 11.65 -29.63 2.64
CA GLU A 11 11.54 -28.19 2.87
C GLU A 11 10.34 -27.61 2.13
N ALA A 12 9.59 -26.74 2.80
CA ALA A 12 8.45 -26.01 2.27
C ALA A 12 8.51 -24.55 2.71
N GLU A 13 7.84 -23.69 1.96
CA GLU A 13 7.78 -22.25 2.20
C GLU A 13 6.33 -21.79 2.31
N ILE A 14 6.08 -20.80 3.16
CA ILE A 14 4.84 -20.04 3.16
C ILE A 14 5.08 -18.82 2.27
N VAL A 15 4.21 -18.64 1.26
CA VAL A 15 4.31 -17.48 0.37
C VAL A 15 3.96 -16.18 1.14
N GLN A 16 4.74 -15.14 0.91
CA GLN A 16 4.53 -13.82 1.54
C GLN A 16 3.52 -12.97 0.77
N SER A 17 3.31 -13.27 -0.52
CA SER A 17 2.40 -12.54 -1.40
C SER A 17 1.85 -13.43 -2.50
N LEU A 18 0.61 -13.18 -2.91
CA LEU A 18 -0.04 -13.80 -4.06
C LEU A 18 -0.02 -12.90 -5.32
N ALA A 19 0.70 -11.79 -5.33
CA ALA A 19 0.71 -10.85 -6.45
C ALA A 19 1.12 -11.54 -7.77
N LYS A 20 2.24 -12.24 -7.80
CA LYS A 20 2.71 -12.96 -9.00
C LYS A 20 1.75 -14.06 -9.43
N TRP A 21 1.16 -14.78 -8.46
CA TRP A 21 0.16 -15.80 -8.77
C TRP A 21 -1.10 -15.18 -9.39
N LYS A 22 -1.57 -14.05 -8.87
CA LYS A 22 -2.74 -13.34 -9.45
C LYS A 22 -2.47 -12.90 -10.89
N ARG A 23 -1.30 -12.34 -11.19
CA ARG A 23 -0.92 -11.96 -12.56
C ARG A 23 -0.91 -13.18 -13.49
N TYR A 24 -0.36 -14.30 -13.05
CA TYR A 24 -0.41 -15.56 -13.79
C TYR A 24 -1.85 -16.05 -13.98
N ALA A 25 -2.67 -16.00 -12.94
CA ALA A 25 -4.07 -16.43 -12.98
C ALA A 25 -4.92 -15.58 -13.93
N LEU A 26 -4.74 -14.26 -13.93
CA LEU A 26 -5.41 -13.34 -14.86
C LEU A 26 -5.15 -13.74 -16.32
N GLN A 27 -3.89 -14.01 -16.66
CA GLN A 27 -3.53 -14.49 -17.99
C GLN A 27 -4.09 -15.88 -18.28
N LYS A 28 -3.89 -16.83 -17.36
CA LYS A 28 -4.31 -18.23 -17.53
C LYS A 28 -5.80 -18.40 -17.73
N TYR A 29 -6.61 -17.61 -17.05
CA TYR A 29 -8.07 -17.67 -17.12
C TYR A 29 -8.68 -16.68 -18.12
N GLY A 30 -7.87 -15.96 -18.88
CA GLY A 30 -8.30 -15.13 -20.02
C GLY A 30 -9.05 -13.86 -19.64
N PHE A 31 -8.73 -13.27 -18.49
CA PHE A 31 -9.28 -11.98 -18.09
C PHE A 31 -8.94 -10.87 -19.10
N GLN A 32 -9.83 -9.92 -19.27
CA GLN A 32 -9.70 -8.83 -20.21
C GLN A 32 -9.34 -7.50 -19.52
N PRO A 33 -8.85 -6.48 -20.26
CA PRO A 33 -8.64 -5.14 -19.71
C PRO A 33 -9.88 -4.62 -18.97
N GLY A 34 -9.68 -4.07 -17.77
CA GLY A 34 -10.74 -3.63 -16.88
C GLY A 34 -11.23 -4.68 -15.89
N GLU A 35 -10.96 -5.96 -16.14
CA GLU A 35 -11.26 -7.06 -15.24
C GLU A 35 -10.10 -7.31 -14.25
N GLY A 36 -10.40 -7.94 -13.14
CA GLY A 36 -9.41 -8.24 -12.12
C GLY A 36 -9.86 -9.35 -11.19
N LEU A 37 -8.98 -9.76 -10.31
CA LEU A 37 -9.28 -10.68 -9.22
C LEU A 37 -8.68 -10.17 -7.91
N TYR A 38 -9.32 -10.52 -6.82
CA TYR A 38 -8.80 -10.28 -5.49
C TYR A 38 -8.60 -11.60 -4.73
N THR A 39 -7.76 -11.54 -3.73
CA THR A 39 -7.57 -12.63 -2.79
C THR A 39 -7.77 -12.12 -1.37
N ASP A 40 -8.43 -12.93 -0.55
CA ASP A 40 -8.42 -12.85 0.90
C ASP A 40 -7.36 -13.85 1.37
N MET A 41 -6.24 -13.33 1.85
CA MET A 41 -5.03 -14.11 2.10
C MET A 41 -4.55 -13.89 3.53
N SER A 42 -4.25 -14.99 4.21
CA SER A 42 -3.50 -14.93 5.47
C SER A 42 -2.00 -14.92 5.18
N ALA A 43 -1.29 -13.94 5.72
CA ALA A 43 0.15 -13.80 5.56
C ALA A 43 0.89 -13.82 6.90
N ILE A 44 2.13 -14.28 6.87
CA ILE A 44 3.05 -14.25 8.02
C ILE A 44 4.21 -13.33 7.68
N ARG A 45 4.45 -12.34 8.54
CA ARG A 45 5.57 -11.39 8.46
C ARG A 45 6.57 -11.71 9.56
N GLN A 46 7.58 -12.52 9.24
CA GLN A 46 8.53 -13.03 10.22
C GLN A 46 9.44 -11.95 10.84
N ASP A 47 9.68 -10.88 10.11
CA ASP A 47 10.60 -9.80 10.50
C ASP A 47 9.87 -8.55 11.04
N GLU A 48 8.55 -8.69 11.34
CA GLU A 48 7.74 -7.58 11.83
C GLU A 48 8.06 -7.24 13.29
N GLU A 49 8.29 -5.96 13.57
CA GLU A 49 8.32 -5.44 14.94
C GLU A 49 6.87 -5.24 15.41
N THR A 50 6.43 -6.11 16.32
CA THR A 50 5.05 -6.11 16.80
C THR A 50 4.77 -4.98 17.77
N ASP A 51 3.64 -4.29 17.56
CA ASP A 51 3.11 -3.25 18.44
C ASP A 51 1.56 -3.28 18.44
N ASN A 52 0.91 -2.16 18.79
CA ASN A 52 -0.57 -2.09 18.84
C ASN A 52 -1.25 -2.19 17.47
N ILE A 53 -0.53 -1.95 16.39
CA ILE A 53 -1.04 -1.91 15.01
C ILE A 53 -0.29 -2.84 14.04
N HIS A 54 0.81 -3.45 14.47
CA HIS A 54 1.61 -4.38 13.66
C HIS A 54 1.59 -5.78 14.27
N SER A 55 1.31 -6.77 13.44
CA SER A 55 1.22 -8.18 13.83
C SER A 55 2.04 -9.07 12.89
N ILE A 56 2.60 -10.14 13.44
CA ILE A 56 3.26 -11.20 12.64
C ILE A 56 2.27 -11.87 11.69
N TYR A 57 1.02 -12.06 12.13
CA TYR A 57 -0.06 -12.60 11.31
C TYR A 57 -0.97 -11.47 10.85
N VAL A 58 -1.23 -11.41 9.54
CA VAL A 58 -2.11 -10.41 8.92
C VAL A 58 -3.05 -11.06 7.90
N ASP A 59 -4.28 -10.57 7.86
CA ASP A 59 -5.21 -10.84 6.77
C ASP A 59 -5.05 -9.72 5.72
N GLN A 60 -4.83 -10.10 4.47
CA GLN A 60 -4.63 -9.14 3.37
C GLN A 60 -5.72 -9.30 2.33
N TRP A 61 -6.39 -8.23 2.00
CA TRP A 61 -7.16 -8.10 0.78
C TRP A 61 -6.28 -7.50 -0.30
N ASP A 62 -5.85 -8.35 -1.19
CA ASP A 62 -4.91 -8.00 -2.23
C ASP A 62 -5.56 -8.27 -3.60
N TRP A 63 -5.43 -7.36 -4.55
CA TRP A 63 -6.07 -7.44 -5.85
C TRP A 63 -5.13 -7.07 -6.99
N GLU A 64 -5.41 -7.64 -8.17
CA GLU A 64 -4.75 -7.30 -9.42
C GLU A 64 -5.82 -7.04 -10.48
N LYS A 65 -5.67 -5.96 -11.26
CA LYS A 65 -6.55 -5.57 -12.35
C LYS A 65 -5.75 -5.42 -13.63
N ILE A 66 -6.29 -5.93 -14.76
CA ILE A 66 -5.67 -5.73 -16.06
C ILE A 66 -5.96 -4.32 -16.55
N ILE A 67 -4.91 -3.61 -16.90
CA ILE A 67 -4.96 -2.32 -17.60
C ILE A 67 -4.31 -2.45 -18.97
N THR A 68 -4.65 -1.57 -19.90
CA THR A 68 -3.98 -1.48 -21.19
C THR A 68 -2.61 -0.80 -21.06
N LYS A 69 -1.81 -0.86 -22.12
CA LYS A 69 -0.51 -0.17 -22.15
C LYS A 69 -0.67 1.35 -22.06
N GLU A 70 -1.71 1.89 -22.66
CA GLU A 70 -2.04 3.31 -22.68
C GLU A 70 -2.50 3.81 -21.30
N GLU A 71 -3.14 2.95 -20.52
CA GLU A 71 -3.56 3.23 -19.14
C GLU A 71 -2.41 3.15 -18.12
N ARG A 72 -1.22 2.67 -18.53
CA ARG A 72 -0.06 2.59 -17.64
C ARG A 72 0.62 3.94 -17.52
N ASN A 73 0.03 4.84 -16.72
CA ASN A 73 0.48 6.21 -16.51
C ASN A 73 0.04 6.75 -15.13
N LEU A 74 0.61 7.88 -14.72
CA LEU A 74 0.33 8.51 -13.41
C LEU A 74 -1.14 8.93 -13.24
N GLU A 75 -1.83 9.28 -14.32
CA GLU A 75 -3.23 9.71 -14.18
C GLU A 75 -4.13 8.53 -13.84
N THR A 76 -3.95 7.39 -14.48
CA THR A 76 -4.64 6.14 -14.12
C THR A 76 -4.35 5.72 -12.68
N LEU A 77 -3.09 5.87 -12.21
CA LEU A 77 -2.74 5.63 -10.82
C LEU A 77 -3.52 6.55 -9.88
N LYS A 78 -3.53 7.85 -10.13
CA LYS A 78 -4.26 8.83 -9.31
C LYS A 78 -5.77 8.60 -9.30
N GLU A 79 -6.37 8.23 -10.42
CA GLU A 79 -7.80 7.89 -10.51
C GLU A 79 -8.13 6.63 -9.70
N THR A 80 -7.25 5.63 -9.76
CA THR A 80 -7.37 4.41 -8.95
C THR A 80 -7.30 4.73 -7.47
N VAL A 81 -6.31 5.53 -7.06
CA VAL A 81 -6.17 6.00 -5.67
C VAL A 81 -7.39 6.77 -5.21
N ARG A 82 -7.91 7.71 -6.02
CA ARG A 82 -9.14 8.44 -5.69
C ARG A 82 -10.33 7.49 -5.50
N THR A 83 -10.41 6.43 -6.30
CA THR A 83 -11.47 5.43 -6.18
C THR A 83 -11.36 4.64 -4.87
N VAL A 84 -10.17 4.17 -4.54
CA VAL A 84 -9.89 3.49 -3.25
C VAL A 84 -10.19 4.43 -2.08
N TYR A 85 -9.72 5.67 -2.14
CA TYR A 85 -9.94 6.66 -1.09
C TYR A 85 -11.42 6.98 -0.87
N LYS A 86 -12.23 7.02 -1.93
CA LYS A 86 -13.71 7.15 -1.80
C LYS A 86 -14.32 5.97 -1.04
N VAL A 87 -13.79 4.76 -1.20
CA VAL A 87 -14.25 3.59 -0.45
C VAL A 87 -13.87 3.73 1.02
N LEU A 88 -12.64 4.11 1.33
CA LEU A 88 -12.18 4.35 2.71
C LEU A 88 -13.08 5.38 3.41
N ARG A 89 -13.35 6.53 2.79
CA ARG A 89 -14.26 7.54 3.34
C ARG A 89 -15.69 7.05 3.55
N LYS A 90 -16.22 6.25 2.61
CA LYS A 90 -17.55 5.65 2.78
C LYS A 90 -17.59 4.66 3.94
N THR A 91 -16.52 3.89 4.11
CA THR A 91 -16.37 2.94 5.22
C THR A 91 -16.31 3.69 6.55
N GLU A 92 -15.47 4.73 6.64
CA GLU A 92 -15.39 5.60 7.83
C GLU A 92 -16.76 6.18 8.19
N LYS A 93 -17.45 6.77 7.21
CA LYS A 93 -18.81 7.30 7.42
C LYS A 93 -19.81 6.22 7.84
N TYR A 94 -19.72 5.02 7.25
CA TYR A 94 -20.57 3.91 7.68
C TYR A 94 -20.31 3.54 9.14
N MET A 95 -19.04 3.49 9.55
CA MET A 95 -18.65 3.17 10.91
C MET A 95 -19.10 4.26 11.90
N SER A 96 -18.95 5.55 11.55
CA SER A 96 -19.37 6.65 12.42
C SER A 96 -20.89 6.68 12.67
N ILE A 97 -21.70 6.21 11.72
CA ILE A 97 -23.16 6.08 11.90
C ILE A 97 -23.53 4.94 12.84
N HIS A 98 -22.73 3.88 12.91
CA HIS A 98 -23.03 2.67 13.69
C HIS A 98 -22.36 2.64 15.07
N TYR A 99 -21.33 3.47 15.26
CA TYR A 99 -20.53 3.51 16.49
C TYR A 99 -20.28 4.96 16.90
N ASP A 100 -20.98 5.43 17.91
CA ASP A 100 -21.00 6.83 18.38
C ASP A 100 -19.62 7.38 18.80
N TYR A 101 -18.66 6.50 19.08
CA TYR A 101 -17.30 6.89 19.48
C TYR A 101 -16.32 6.99 18.28
N ILE A 102 -16.78 6.70 17.06
CA ILE A 102 -15.97 6.83 15.84
C ILE A 102 -16.28 8.17 15.18
N GLU A 103 -15.27 9.02 15.08
CA GLU A 103 -15.34 10.31 14.39
C GLU A 103 -14.78 10.19 12.97
N GLU A 104 -15.37 10.94 12.03
CA GLU A 104 -14.84 11.07 10.67
C GLU A 104 -13.61 11.98 10.70
N ILE A 105 -12.44 11.45 10.35
CA ILE A 105 -11.16 12.17 10.34
C ILE A 105 -10.58 12.33 8.92
N LEU A 106 -11.07 11.54 7.97
CA LEU A 106 -10.56 11.57 6.60
C LEU A 106 -10.99 12.85 5.87
N PRO A 107 -10.05 13.66 5.35
CA PRO A 107 -10.37 14.85 4.58
C PRO A 107 -11.17 14.52 3.31
N HIS A 108 -11.82 15.54 2.71
CA HIS A 108 -12.62 15.35 1.51
C HIS A 108 -11.81 14.79 0.34
N ASP A 109 -10.61 15.30 0.14
CA ASP A 109 -9.71 14.92 -0.95
C ASP A 109 -8.38 14.43 -0.41
N ILE A 110 -7.79 13.46 -1.09
CA ILE A 110 -6.43 12.98 -0.83
C ILE A 110 -5.41 13.89 -1.54
N PHE A 111 -4.34 14.25 -0.85
CA PHE A 111 -3.25 15.05 -1.41
C PHE A 111 -2.21 14.14 -2.08
N PHE A 112 -1.85 14.45 -3.33
CA PHE A 112 -0.83 13.70 -4.08
C PHE A 112 0.52 14.41 -4.01
N VAL A 113 1.58 13.64 -3.77
CA VAL A 113 2.96 14.12 -3.71
C VAL A 113 3.92 13.01 -4.15
N THR A 114 4.96 13.35 -4.89
CA THR A 114 6.06 12.44 -5.19
C THR A 114 7.10 12.45 -4.08
N THR A 115 7.92 11.41 -4.00
CA THR A 115 9.02 11.36 -3.02
C THR A 115 10.07 12.43 -3.26
N SER A 116 10.29 12.85 -4.52
CA SER A 116 11.17 13.97 -4.86
C SER A 116 10.64 15.30 -4.34
N GLU A 117 9.36 15.62 -4.61
CA GLU A 117 8.71 16.82 -4.05
C GLU A 117 8.74 16.82 -2.53
N LEU A 118 8.54 15.64 -1.91
CA LEU A 118 8.58 15.50 -0.46
C LEU A 118 9.99 15.75 0.11
N ALA A 119 11.03 15.32 -0.62
CA ALA A 119 12.41 15.60 -0.25
C ALA A 119 12.77 17.09 -0.36
N GLU A 120 12.25 17.80 -1.37
CA GLU A 120 12.41 19.25 -1.53
C GLU A 120 11.66 20.02 -0.44
N MET A 121 10.43 19.60 -0.09
CA MET A 121 9.64 20.24 0.97
C MET A 121 10.26 20.09 2.36
N PHE A 122 10.94 18.97 2.60
CA PHE A 122 11.49 18.60 3.92
C PHE A 122 12.93 18.07 3.78
N PRO A 123 13.91 18.89 3.35
CA PRO A 123 15.27 18.42 3.03
C PRO A 123 16.02 17.81 4.22
N ASP A 124 15.79 18.35 5.42
CA ASP A 124 16.52 17.98 6.64
C ASP A 124 15.91 16.78 7.39
N TYR A 125 14.74 16.30 6.94
CA TYR A 125 14.02 15.21 7.60
C TYR A 125 14.32 13.85 6.95
N SER A 126 14.29 12.81 7.79
CA SER A 126 14.31 11.43 7.33
C SER A 126 13.04 11.07 6.53
N PRO A 127 13.06 10.01 5.69
CA PRO A 127 11.85 9.58 4.96
C PRO A 127 10.62 9.39 5.85
N LYS A 128 10.75 8.73 7.00
CA LYS A 128 9.63 8.54 7.95
C LYS A 128 9.10 9.86 8.52
N GLU A 129 9.98 10.79 8.85
CA GLU A 129 9.57 12.12 9.33
C GLU A 129 8.87 12.92 8.23
N ARG A 130 9.33 12.85 6.99
CA ARG A 130 8.66 13.48 5.84
C ARG A 130 7.23 12.98 5.68
N VAL A 131 7.03 11.65 5.72
CA VAL A 131 5.72 11.01 5.67
C VAL A 131 4.84 11.49 6.82
N TYR A 132 5.34 11.48 8.04
CA TYR A 132 4.60 11.95 9.21
C TYR A 132 4.16 13.41 9.08
N TYR A 133 5.08 14.32 8.73
CA TYR A 133 4.76 15.76 8.67
C TYR A 133 3.78 16.10 7.54
N ILE A 134 3.92 15.49 6.37
CA ILE A 134 2.98 15.74 5.28
C ILE A 134 1.60 15.13 5.57
N ALA A 135 1.54 13.93 6.15
CA ALA A 135 0.29 13.31 6.57
C ALA A 135 -0.41 14.16 7.65
N LYS A 136 0.32 14.63 8.64
CA LYS A 136 -0.17 15.54 9.69
C LYS A 136 -0.72 16.84 9.13
N ALA A 137 -0.05 17.42 8.13
CA ALA A 137 -0.46 18.69 7.52
C ALA A 137 -1.68 18.55 6.60
N LYS A 138 -1.86 17.41 5.94
CA LYS A 138 -2.89 17.17 4.91
C LYS A 138 -4.01 16.24 5.33
N GLY A 139 -3.83 15.46 6.40
CA GLY A 139 -4.78 14.46 6.90
C GLY A 139 -4.74 13.14 6.11
N ALA A 140 -4.68 13.19 4.78
CA ALA A 140 -4.51 12.03 3.92
C ALA A 140 -3.65 12.38 2.71
N VAL A 141 -2.66 11.55 2.41
CA VAL A 141 -1.72 11.75 1.31
C VAL A 141 -1.52 10.47 0.51
N CYS A 142 -1.28 10.63 -0.78
CA CYS A 142 -0.79 9.59 -1.66
C CYS A 142 0.65 9.92 -2.02
N ILE A 143 1.59 9.12 -1.52
CA ILE A 143 3.02 9.27 -1.79
C ILE A 143 3.37 8.40 -2.96
N MET A 144 3.88 9.00 -4.04
CA MET A 144 4.16 8.33 -5.32
C MET A 144 5.65 8.22 -5.59
N GLN A 145 6.05 7.24 -6.43
CA GLN A 145 7.41 7.05 -6.93
C GLN A 145 8.41 6.73 -5.83
N ILE A 146 8.04 5.82 -4.93
CA ILE A 146 8.74 5.57 -3.66
C ILE A 146 10.10 4.90 -3.87
N GLY A 147 10.23 4.00 -4.84
CA GLY A 147 11.48 3.27 -5.14
C GLY A 147 12.47 4.04 -6.00
N GLU A 148 12.11 5.21 -6.51
CA GLU A 148 13.00 6.01 -7.35
C GLU A 148 14.17 6.61 -6.54
N THR A 149 15.32 6.74 -7.21
CA THR A 149 16.51 7.32 -6.60
C THR A 149 16.37 8.84 -6.51
N LEU A 150 16.42 9.38 -5.29
CA LEU A 150 16.41 10.81 -5.01
C LEU A 150 17.79 11.44 -5.32
N GLU A 151 17.87 12.78 -5.27
CA GLU A 151 19.11 13.53 -5.52
C GLU A 151 20.27 13.12 -4.61
N ASN A 152 20.00 12.65 -3.40
CA ASN A 152 20.99 12.13 -2.45
C ASN A 152 21.53 10.73 -2.81
N GLY A 153 21.10 10.15 -3.95
CA GLY A 153 21.52 8.84 -4.42
C GLY A 153 20.85 7.65 -3.75
N LYS A 154 19.84 7.87 -2.90
CA LYS A 154 19.09 6.82 -2.19
C LYS A 154 17.60 6.90 -2.52
N PRO A 155 16.86 5.78 -2.52
CA PRO A 155 15.42 5.81 -2.64
C PRO A 155 14.79 6.36 -1.33
N HIS A 156 13.52 6.76 -1.43
CA HIS A 156 12.74 7.13 -0.25
C HIS A 156 12.55 5.94 0.68
N ASP A 157 12.14 4.81 0.11
CA ASP A 157 12.02 3.53 0.79
C ASP A 157 12.29 2.37 -0.18
N GLY A 158 12.49 1.15 0.37
CA GLY A 158 12.71 -0.06 -0.42
C GLY A 158 11.43 -0.55 -1.09
N ARG A 159 11.54 -0.98 -2.35
CA ARG A 159 10.45 -1.61 -3.11
C ARG A 159 10.92 -2.88 -3.80
N ALA A 160 9.99 -3.81 -4.04
CA ALA A 160 10.32 -5.08 -4.68
C ALA A 160 10.90 -4.84 -6.09
N PRO A 161 12.11 -5.38 -6.39
CA PRO A 161 12.79 -5.09 -7.67
C PRO A 161 12.23 -5.88 -8.85
N ASP A 162 11.39 -6.86 -8.62
CA ASP A 162 11.01 -7.86 -9.61
C ASP A 162 9.55 -7.77 -10.08
N TYR A 163 8.68 -7.02 -9.40
CA TYR A 163 7.29 -6.85 -9.82
C TYR A 163 6.71 -5.46 -9.59
N ASP A 164 7.42 -4.59 -8.89
CA ASP A 164 6.97 -3.22 -8.61
C ASP A 164 7.49 -2.24 -9.67
N ASP A 165 6.64 -1.35 -10.13
CA ASP A 165 7.03 -0.26 -11.02
C ASP A 165 7.31 0.99 -10.20
N TRP A 166 8.57 1.30 -9.98
CA TRP A 166 8.99 2.40 -9.10
C TRP A 166 8.56 3.79 -9.59
N SER A 167 8.28 3.93 -10.88
CA SER A 167 7.75 5.18 -11.46
C SER A 167 6.24 5.32 -11.31
N LEU A 168 5.52 4.21 -11.04
CA LEU A 168 4.05 4.15 -10.98
C LEU A 168 3.53 3.47 -9.72
N ASN A 169 4.32 3.39 -8.66
CA ASN A 169 3.86 2.92 -7.36
C ASN A 169 3.39 4.08 -6.47
N ALA A 170 2.58 3.75 -5.48
CA ALA A 170 2.12 4.72 -4.49
C ALA A 170 1.61 4.04 -3.23
N ASP A 171 1.75 4.75 -2.10
CA ASP A 171 1.15 4.39 -0.82
C ASP A 171 0.13 5.44 -0.39
N ILE A 172 -0.97 5.00 0.19
CA ILE A 172 -1.97 5.87 0.82
C ILE A 172 -1.66 5.94 2.30
N VAL A 173 -1.36 7.13 2.78
CA VAL A 173 -1.04 7.39 4.19
C VAL A 173 -2.07 8.32 4.79
N VAL A 174 -2.58 7.95 5.96
CA VAL A 174 -3.57 8.74 6.72
C VAL A 174 -2.97 9.15 8.05
N TYR A 175 -3.15 10.41 8.44
CA TYR A 175 -2.81 10.85 9.77
C TYR A 175 -3.91 10.49 10.77
N TYR A 176 -3.54 9.78 11.82
CA TYR A 176 -4.46 9.44 12.91
C TYR A 176 -4.19 10.31 14.14
N PRO A 177 -5.03 11.34 14.39
CA PRO A 177 -4.74 12.38 15.38
C PRO A 177 -4.77 11.88 16.83
N VAL A 178 -5.53 10.80 17.12
CA VAL A 178 -5.65 10.27 18.48
C VAL A 178 -4.34 9.70 19.00
N LEU A 179 -3.57 9.04 18.12
CA LEU A 179 -2.26 8.48 18.46
C LEU A 179 -1.09 9.34 17.97
N ASP A 180 -1.36 10.44 17.24
CA ASP A 180 -0.36 11.31 16.62
C ASP A 180 0.60 10.53 15.70
N ILE A 181 0.07 9.65 14.85
CA ILE A 181 0.83 8.80 13.93
C ILE A 181 0.33 8.91 12.49
N ALA A 182 1.21 8.58 11.56
CA ALA A 182 0.87 8.32 10.17
C ALA A 182 0.66 6.81 9.98
N LEU A 183 -0.48 6.42 9.43
CA LEU A 183 -0.88 5.05 9.10
C LEU A 183 -0.80 4.84 7.59
N GLU A 184 -0.03 3.84 7.15
CA GLU A 184 0.08 3.38 5.77
C GLU A 184 -0.89 2.23 5.48
#